data_3787fca964d1da87ce7f2d2575aaaa9f
#
_entry.id   3787fca964d1da87ce7f2d2575aaaa9f
#
_cell.length_a   1.000
_cell.length_b   1.000
_cell.length_c   1.000
_cell.angle_alpha   90.00
_cell.angle_beta   90.00
_cell.angle_gamma   90.00
#
_symmetry.space_group_name_H-M   'P 1'
#
loop_
_entity.id
_entity.type
_entity.pdbx_description
1 polymer ?
#
loop_
_entity_poly.entity_id
_entity_poly.type
_entity_poly.pdbx_seq_one_letter_code
_entity_poly.pdbx_strand_id
1 'polypeptide(L)'
;MRDQVRFLVSEGRLEFVNGGWVASDEACPTFEEMIMNIMIGHTFLKKTFNVEVKHAWHVDTFGHSAVTPELFSRMGFKSIFFSRIDEEDRLNRSLNKALEFEWRPEYQSGFDIESSNHSIMAHVVSGSYQAPCGLHVFTFESKREAIETKFQNKLWDIIANIKGTVDCLIHYSQSFQTNHVLIPAGMDFAYMFADLNYKFLEDVFQAVGGGASTKQIRLKYSTVDEYI
;
A
#
# COMPACT_ATOMS: atom_id res chain seq x y z
N MET A 1 -16.75 6.53 18.70
CA MET A 1 -16.16 5.98 17.47
C MET A 1 -16.08 7.01 16.33
N ARG A 2 -17.19 7.59 15.84
CA ARG A 2 -17.13 8.55 14.69
C ARG A 2 -16.24 9.76 14.97
N ASP A 3 -16.27 10.32 16.15
CA ASP A 3 -15.45 11.48 16.54
C ASP A 3 -13.96 11.11 16.70
N GLN A 4 -13.65 9.89 17.11
CA GLN A 4 -12.28 9.36 17.13
C GLN A 4 -11.72 9.24 15.71
N VAL A 5 -12.53 8.76 14.74
CA VAL A 5 -12.13 8.69 13.32
C VAL A 5 -11.87 10.10 12.80
N ARG A 6 -12.77 11.06 13.04
CA ARG A 6 -12.58 12.45 12.64
C ARG A 6 -11.30 13.06 13.22
N PHE A 7 -11.03 12.79 14.51
CA PHE A 7 -9.79 13.23 15.14
C PHE A 7 -8.56 12.64 14.46
N LEU A 8 -8.51 11.32 14.20
CA LEU A 8 -7.37 10.69 13.55
C LEU A 8 -7.16 11.20 12.11
N VAL A 9 -8.24 11.48 11.39
CA VAL A 9 -8.18 12.10 10.06
C VAL A 9 -7.63 13.52 10.14
N SER A 10 -8.11 14.34 11.09
CA SER A 10 -7.63 15.73 11.24
C SER A 10 -6.16 15.82 11.68
N GLU A 11 -5.66 14.80 12.38
CA GLU A 11 -4.26 14.69 12.78
C GLU A 11 -3.36 14.07 11.69
N GLY A 12 -3.91 13.72 10.52
CA GLY A 12 -3.17 13.03 9.45
C GLY A 12 -2.72 11.61 9.82
N ARG A 13 -3.30 11.00 10.86
CA ARG A 13 -2.96 9.65 11.34
C ARG A 13 -3.82 8.55 10.72
N LEU A 14 -4.89 8.92 10.06
CA LEU A 14 -5.76 8.03 9.29
C LEU A 14 -6.02 8.65 7.92
N GLU A 15 -5.60 7.98 6.89
CA GLU A 15 -5.84 8.34 5.50
C GLU A 15 -6.84 7.38 4.87
N PHE A 16 -7.74 7.90 4.03
CA PHE A 16 -8.59 7.11 3.17
C PHE A 16 -7.96 7.02 1.79
N VAL A 17 -7.70 5.81 1.34
CA VAL A 17 -7.21 5.51 -0.02
C VAL A 17 -8.30 4.80 -0.82
N ASN A 18 -8.23 4.85 -2.15
CA ASN A 18 -9.26 4.41 -3.09
C ASN A 18 -10.61 5.14 -2.91
N GLY A 19 -11.24 4.99 -1.78
CA GLY A 19 -12.43 5.72 -1.37
C GLY A 19 -13.72 5.34 -2.09
N GLY A 20 -13.74 4.26 -2.87
CA GLY A 20 -14.95 3.70 -3.44
C GLY A 20 -15.87 3.14 -2.34
N TRP A 21 -17.17 2.98 -2.65
CA TRP A 21 -18.13 2.37 -1.73
C TRP A 21 -17.71 0.94 -1.36
N VAL A 22 -17.16 0.22 -2.34
CA VAL A 22 -16.50 -1.07 -2.18
C VAL A 22 -15.17 -1.07 -2.96
N ALA A 23 -14.29 -2.04 -2.71
CA ALA A 23 -13.14 -2.31 -3.56
C ALA A 23 -13.66 -2.83 -4.92
N SER A 24 -13.28 -2.17 -6.01
CA SER A 24 -13.68 -2.56 -7.35
C SER A 24 -12.80 -3.68 -7.88
N ASP A 25 -13.41 -4.69 -8.47
CA ASP A 25 -12.74 -5.50 -9.50
C ASP A 25 -12.69 -4.71 -10.81
N GLU A 26 -11.79 -5.05 -11.71
CA GLU A 26 -11.69 -4.41 -13.03
C GLU A 26 -12.16 -5.32 -14.18
N ALA A 27 -12.32 -6.62 -13.92
CA ALA A 27 -12.79 -7.58 -14.91
C ALA A 27 -14.31 -7.73 -14.98
N CYS A 28 -15.01 -7.51 -13.87
CA CYS A 28 -16.44 -7.77 -13.75
C CYS A 28 -17.33 -6.54 -13.97
N PRO A 29 -17.00 -5.34 -13.43
CA PRO A 29 -17.82 -4.15 -13.59
C PRO A 29 -17.59 -3.47 -14.93
N THR A 30 -18.58 -2.69 -15.37
CA THR A 30 -18.39 -1.72 -16.44
C THR A 30 -17.63 -0.49 -15.91
N PHE A 31 -17.07 0.32 -16.78
CA PHE A 31 -16.38 1.54 -16.35
C PHE A 31 -17.34 2.55 -15.68
N GLU A 32 -18.61 2.59 -16.09
CA GLU A 32 -19.64 3.43 -15.45
C GLU A 32 -19.90 3.00 -14.01
N GLU A 33 -19.94 1.69 -13.76
CA GLU A 33 -20.13 1.13 -12.41
C GLU A 33 -18.93 1.47 -11.53
N MET A 34 -17.71 1.42 -12.06
CA MET A 34 -16.51 1.84 -11.33
C MET A 34 -16.56 3.33 -10.99
N ILE A 35 -16.94 4.20 -11.93
CA ILE A 35 -17.10 5.64 -11.70
C ILE A 35 -18.16 5.89 -10.63
N MET A 36 -19.32 5.23 -10.72
CA MET A 36 -20.40 5.40 -9.75
C MET A 36 -20.00 4.92 -8.35
N ASN A 37 -19.30 3.79 -8.24
CA ASN A 37 -18.79 3.27 -6.99
C ASN A 37 -17.87 4.28 -6.29
N ILE A 38 -16.93 4.86 -7.03
CA ILE A 38 -16.00 5.88 -6.51
C ILE A 38 -16.74 7.17 -6.17
N MET A 39 -17.63 7.64 -7.03
CA MET A 39 -18.42 8.86 -6.79
C MET A 39 -19.26 8.78 -5.49
N ILE A 40 -19.91 7.65 -5.25
CA ILE A 40 -20.71 7.44 -4.04
C ILE A 40 -19.81 7.44 -2.80
N GLY A 41 -18.71 6.70 -2.84
CA GLY A 41 -17.76 6.62 -1.73
C GLY A 41 -17.10 7.98 -1.43
N HIS A 42 -16.60 8.69 -2.44
CA HIS A 42 -16.00 10.02 -2.28
C HIS A 42 -17.01 11.03 -1.75
N THR A 43 -18.26 10.99 -2.23
CA THR A 43 -19.34 11.84 -1.71
C THR A 43 -19.59 11.58 -0.22
N PHE A 44 -19.61 10.33 0.18
CA PHE A 44 -19.75 9.95 1.59
C PHE A 44 -18.57 10.45 2.43
N LEU A 45 -17.35 10.24 2.00
CA LEU A 45 -16.14 10.66 2.71
C LEU A 45 -16.05 12.18 2.82
N LYS A 46 -16.36 12.91 1.73
CA LYS A 46 -16.40 14.37 1.75
C LYS A 46 -17.45 14.91 2.71
N LYS A 47 -18.67 14.36 2.71
CA LYS A 47 -19.76 14.80 3.61
C LYS A 47 -19.51 14.43 5.07
N THR A 48 -18.88 13.27 5.33
CA THR A 48 -18.74 12.74 6.68
C THR A 48 -17.48 13.22 7.38
N PHE A 49 -16.37 13.30 6.66
CA PHE A 49 -15.04 13.56 7.21
C PHE A 49 -14.34 14.77 6.59
N ASN A 50 -14.95 15.40 5.57
CA ASN A 50 -14.35 16.47 4.76
C ASN A 50 -13.02 16.07 4.07
N VAL A 51 -12.91 14.81 3.65
CA VAL A 51 -11.74 14.25 2.99
C VAL A 51 -11.92 14.27 1.48
N GLU A 52 -10.84 14.54 0.76
CA GLU A 52 -10.66 14.30 -0.66
C GLU A 52 -9.63 13.18 -0.83
N VAL A 53 -10.03 12.09 -1.47
CA VAL A 53 -9.15 10.95 -1.70
C VAL A 53 -8.28 11.23 -2.92
N LYS A 54 -6.97 11.03 -2.77
CA LYS A 54 -5.98 11.36 -3.81
C LYS A 54 -5.30 10.13 -4.41
N HIS A 55 -5.29 9.01 -3.70
CA HIS A 55 -4.52 7.83 -4.04
C HIS A 55 -5.43 6.62 -4.19
N ALA A 56 -5.33 5.93 -5.33
CA ALA A 56 -6.05 4.69 -5.57
C ALA A 56 -5.29 3.50 -4.97
N TRP A 57 -6.03 2.52 -4.46
CA TRP A 57 -5.46 1.38 -3.75
C TRP A 57 -6.09 0.08 -4.26
N HIS A 58 -5.39 -0.59 -5.18
CA HIS A 58 -5.83 -1.80 -5.89
C HIS A 58 -4.88 -2.98 -5.63
N VAL A 59 -4.44 -3.15 -4.37
CA VAL A 59 -3.39 -4.12 -4.01
C VAL A 59 -3.82 -5.57 -4.17
N ASP A 60 -5.13 -5.85 -4.17
CA ASP A 60 -5.67 -7.22 -4.33
C ASP A 60 -6.55 -7.38 -5.58
N THR A 61 -6.73 -6.37 -6.39
CA THR A 61 -7.47 -6.42 -7.66
C THR A 61 -6.81 -7.40 -8.63
N PHE A 62 -7.60 -8.29 -9.25
CA PHE A 62 -7.14 -9.47 -10.00
C PHE A 62 -6.85 -9.16 -11.47
N GLY A 63 -6.14 -8.11 -11.73
CA GLY A 63 -5.78 -7.60 -13.03
C GLY A 63 -6.15 -6.14 -13.17
N HIS A 64 -5.53 -5.47 -14.15
CA HIS A 64 -5.64 -4.03 -14.31
C HIS A 64 -5.89 -3.69 -15.77
N SER A 65 -6.95 -2.92 -16.01
CA SER A 65 -7.30 -2.42 -17.34
C SER A 65 -6.39 -1.27 -17.75
N ALA A 66 -5.99 -1.23 -19.02
CA ALA A 66 -5.24 -0.09 -19.57
C ALA A 66 -6.03 1.24 -19.53
N VAL A 67 -7.36 1.18 -19.37
CA VAL A 67 -8.23 2.36 -19.24
C VAL A 67 -8.24 2.93 -17.83
N THR A 68 -7.93 2.12 -16.80
CA THR A 68 -7.99 2.54 -15.39
C THR A 68 -7.13 3.77 -15.09
N PRO A 69 -5.88 3.89 -15.56
CA PRO A 69 -5.07 5.09 -15.30
C PRO A 69 -5.72 6.36 -15.80
N GLU A 70 -6.34 6.35 -16.98
CA GLU A 70 -7.05 7.51 -17.51
C GLU A 70 -8.28 7.85 -16.69
N LEU A 71 -9.12 6.86 -16.40
CA LEU A 71 -10.31 7.09 -15.58
C LEU A 71 -9.93 7.68 -14.22
N PHE A 72 -8.93 7.14 -13.57
CA PHE A 72 -8.51 7.60 -12.24
C PHE A 72 -7.87 8.98 -12.30
N SER A 73 -7.02 9.26 -13.30
CA SER A 73 -6.47 10.60 -13.52
C SER A 73 -7.58 11.63 -13.75
N ARG A 74 -8.58 11.31 -14.56
CA ARG A 74 -9.76 12.18 -14.79
C ARG A 74 -10.63 12.38 -13.54
N MET A 75 -10.68 11.40 -12.65
CA MET A 75 -11.35 11.49 -11.35
C MET A 75 -10.54 12.24 -10.29
N GLY A 76 -9.32 12.68 -10.61
CA GLY A 76 -8.46 13.46 -9.73
C GLY A 76 -7.51 12.67 -8.85
N PHE A 77 -7.39 11.36 -9.07
CA PHE A 77 -6.35 10.58 -8.41
C PHE A 77 -4.96 10.99 -8.91
N LYS A 78 -4.00 11.07 -8.00
CA LYS A 78 -2.60 11.39 -8.29
C LYS A 78 -1.75 10.16 -8.50
N SER A 79 -2.09 9.07 -7.81
CA SER A 79 -1.37 7.80 -7.90
C SER A 79 -2.28 6.61 -7.75
N ILE A 80 -1.78 5.45 -8.21
CA ILE A 80 -2.39 4.13 -8.05
C ILE A 80 -1.35 3.15 -7.50
N PHE A 81 -1.75 2.41 -6.47
CA PHE A 81 -0.98 1.34 -5.85
C PHE A 81 -1.62 0.00 -6.15
N PHE A 82 -0.85 -0.95 -6.67
CA PHE A 82 -1.33 -2.29 -6.96
C PHE A 82 -0.23 -3.34 -6.74
N SER A 83 -0.62 -4.61 -6.66
CA SER A 83 0.28 -5.71 -6.34
C SER A 83 0.26 -6.82 -7.38
N ARG A 84 -0.91 -7.15 -7.92
CA ARG A 84 -1.06 -8.29 -8.81
C ARG A 84 -0.73 -7.91 -10.24
N ILE A 85 0.48 -8.27 -10.67
CA ILE A 85 0.96 -8.19 -12.07
C ILE A 85 1.61 -9.51 -12.45
N ASP A 86 1.94 -9.67 -13.72
CA ASP A 86 2.75 -10.79 -14.17
C ASP A 86 4.08 -10.87 -13.41
N GLU A 87 4.48 -12.08 -13.03
CA GLU A 87 5.66 -12.24 -12.14
C GLU A 87 6.97 -11.99 -12.89
N GLU A 88 7.04 -12.28 -14.18
CA GLU A 88 8.21 -11.96 -15.00
C GLU A 88 8.36 -10.44 -15.17
N ASP A 89 7.25 -9.73 -15.42
CA ASP A 89 7.25 -8.25 -15.48
C ASP A 89 7.64 -7.65 -14.13
N ARG A 90 7.11 -8.18 -13.02
CA ARG A 90 7.49 -7.75 -11.66
C ARG A 90 8.99 -7.89 -11.44
N LEU A 91 9.55 -9.06 -11.76
CA LEU A 91 10.97 -9.32 -11.59
C LEU A 91 11.81 -8.36 -12.44
N ASN A 92 11.44 -8.19 -13.71
CA ASN A 92 12.12 -7.28 -14.62
C ASN A 92 12.07 -5.82 -14.10
N ARG A 93 10.91 -5.35 -13.66
CA ARG A 93 10.76 -4.03 -13.06
C ARG A 93 11.59 -3.87 -11.78
N SER A 94 11.59 -4.88 -10.91
CA SER A 94 12.40 -4.88 -9.68
C SER A 94 13.89 -4.74 -9.99
N LEU A 95 14.41 -5.52 -10.93
CA LEU A 95 15.81 -5.48 -11.34
C LEU A 95 16.21 -4.12 -11.97
N ASN A 96 15.28 -3.48 -12.65
CA ASN A 96 15.50 -2.19 -13.30
C ASN A 96 15.06 -0.98 -12.44
N LYS A 97 14.65 -1.20 -11.19
CA LYS A 97 14.12 -0.16 -10.28
C LYS A 97 12.93 0.59 -10.87
N ALA A 98 12.06 -0.12 -11.58
CA ALA A 98 10.94 0.42 -12.32
C ALA A 98 9.58 -0.03 -11.75
N LEU A 99 9.52 -0.33 -10.43
CA LEU A 99 8.28 -0.61 -9.72
C LEU A 99 7.44 0.66 -9.49
N GLU A 100 8.07 1.82 -9.64
CA GLU A 100 7.41 3.13 -9.67
C GLU A 100 7.60 3.75 -11.04
N PHE A 101 6.51 4.14 -11.67
CA PHE A 101 6.52 4.69 -13.02
C PHE A 101 5.30 5.57 -13.30
N GLU A 102 5.43 6.45 -14.28
CA GLU A 102 4.30 7.17 -14.84
C GLU A 102 3.55 6.25 -15.80
N TRP A 103 2.33 5.86 -15.42
CA TRP A 103 1.47 5.04 -16.27
C TRP A 103 0.67 5.93 -17.21
N ARG A 104 1.02 5.84 -18.48
CA ARG A 104 0.36 6.54 -19.58
C ARG A 104 -0.56 5.57 -20.32
N PRO A 105 -1.86 5.87 -20.45
CA PRO A 105 -2.73 5.05 -21.28
C PRO A 105 -2.30 5.20 -22.75
N GLU A 106 -1.92 4.11 -23.38
CA GLU A 106 -1.65 4.07 -24.81
C GLU A 106 -2.90 3.63 -25.54
N TYR A 107 -3.56 4.54 -26.23
CA TYR A 107 -4.58 4.20 -27.23
C TYR A 107 -3.94 4.11 -28.60
N GLN A 108 -3.85 2.91 -29.15
CA GLN A 108 -3.69 2.72 -30.59
C GLN A 108 -5.04 2.93 -31.29
N SER A 109 -5.62 4.09 -31.19
CA SER A 109 -6.75 4.46 -32.02
C SER A 109 -6.27 5.43 -33.08
N GLY A 110 -6.49 5.08 -34.35
CA GLY A 110 -6.19 5.93 -35.50
C GLY A 110 -7.06 7.21 -35.60
N PHE A 111 -7.55 7.69 -34.49
CA PHE A 111 -8.15 8.99 -34.32
C PHE A 111 -7.15 9.85 -33.54
N ASP A 112 -6.78 10.99 -34.12
CA ASP A 112 -6.03 12.07 -33.50
C ASP A 112 -6.78 12.60 -32.26
N ILE A 113 -6.80 11.81 -31.20
CA ILE A 113 -7.06 12.34 -29.88
C ILE A 113 -5.72 12.93 -29.46
N GLU A 114 -5.65 14.26 -29.40
CA GLU A 114 -4.55 15.00 -28.76
C GLU A 114 -4.09 14.18 -27.56
N SER A 115 -2.81 13.85 -27.54
CA SER A 115 -2.17 13.01 -26.53
C SER A 115 -2.70 13.40 -25.16
N SER A 116 -3.62 12.59 -24.64
CA SER A 116 -4.30 12.93 -23.40
C SER A 116 -3.24 12.94 -22.31
N ASN A 117 -3.02 14.10 -21.73
CA ASN A 117 -2.06 14.35 -20.65
C ASN A 117 -2.53 13.69 -19.33
N HIS A 118 -3.31 12.60 -19.44
CA HIS A 118 -3.93 11.87 -18.34
C HIS A 118 -3.10 10.66 -17.92
N SER A 119 -1.88 10.93 -17.50
CA SER A 119 -1.06 9.93 -16.82
C SER A 119 -1.33 9.91 -15.33
N ILE A 120 -0.96 8.81 -14.68
CA ILE A 120 -1.02 8.64 -13.23
C ILE A 120 0.28 8.00 -12.73
N MET A 121 0.76 8.43 -11.58
CA MET A 121 1.89 7.77 -10.94
C MET A 121 1.46 6.38 -10.46
N ALA A 122 2.16 5.34 -10.88
CA ALA A 122 1.90 3.96 -10.51
C ALA A 122 2.99 3.43 -9.58
N HIS A 123 2.57 2.74 -8.52
CA HIS A 123 3.46 2.04 -7.60
C HIS A 123 3.06 0.55 -7.54
N VAL A 124 3.95 -0.30 -7.99
CA VAL A 124 3.81 -1.75 -7.83
C VAL A 124 4.39 -2.17 -6.49
N VAL A 125 3.55 -2.67 -5.61
CA VAL A 125 3.99 -3.23 -4.33
C VAL A 125 4.86 -4.46 -4.61
N SER A 126 6.11 -4.43 -4.17
CA SER A 126 7.06 -5.51 -4.39
C SER A 126 6.66 -6.77 -3.62
N GLY A 127 6.36 -7.83 -4.34
CA GLY A 127 5.91 -9.11 -3.79
C GLY A 127 4.41 -9.17 -3.57
N SER A 128 3.95 -8.95 -2.35
CA SER A 128 2.54 -8.95 -1.96
C SER A 128 2.26 -7.71 -1.11
N TYR A 129 0.97 -7.43 -0.83
CA TYR A 129 0.58 -6.39 0.14
C TYR A 129 0.82 -6.77 1.61
N GLN A 130 1.63 -7.81 1.85
CA GLN A 130 2.16 -8.17 3.17
C GLN A 130 3.49 -7.47 3.42
N ALA A 131 3.79 -7.17 4.69
CA ALA A 131 5.09 -6.64 5.05
C ALA A 131 6.21 -7.66 4.72
N PRO A 132 7.26 -7.24 3.98
CA PRO A 132 8.37 -8.12 3.59
C PRO A 132 9.27 -8.47 4.78
N CYS A 133 10.29 -9.27 4.53
CA CYS A 133 11.39 -9.55 5.47
C CYS A 133 10.94 -10.14 6.80
N GLY A 134 9.80 -10.85 6.81
CA GLY A 134 9.26 -11.43 8.02
C GLY A 134 8.61 -10.43 8.99
N LEU A 135 8.35 -9.21 8.57
CA LEU A 135 7.70 -8.18 9.39
C LEU A 135 6.18 -8.38 9.52
N HIS A 136 5.62 -9.46 9.01
CA HIS A 136 4.22 -9.82 9.15
C HIS A 136 4.04 -11.02 10.09
N VAL A 137 2.88 -11.10 10.71
CA VAL A 137 2.45 -12.25 11.51
C VAL A 137 1.08 -12.71 11.04
N PHE A 138 1.01 -13.94 10.57
CA PHE A 138 -0.25 -14.55 10.18
C PHE A 138 -1.10 -14.86 11.41
N THR A 139 -2.29 -14.29 11.47
CA THR A 139 -3.19 -14.41 12.62
C THR A 139 -4.57 -14.89 12.19
N PHE A 140 -4.68 -16.16 11.83
CA PHE A 140 -5.98 -16.80 11.60
C PHE A 140 -6.62 -17.36 12.88
N GLU A 141 -6.06 -17.07 14.03
CA GLU A 141 -6.55 -17.58 15.30
C GLU A 141 -7.41 -16.55 16.02
N SER A 142 -8.51 -17.04 16.62
CA SER A 142 -9.45 -16.22 17.38
C SER A 142 -9.02 -15.96 18.83
N LYS A 143 -8.00 -16.67 19.33
CA LYS A 143 -7.55 -16.55 20.72
C LYS A 143 -6.40 -15.57 20.84
N ARG A 144 -6.62 -14.50 21.62
CA ARG A 144 -5.64 -13.43 21.85
C ARG A 144 -4.28 -13.96 22.35
N GLU A 145 -4.29 -14.87 23.31
CA GLU A 145 -3.05 -15.40 23.92
C GLU A 145 -2.17 -16.16 22.89
N ALA A 146 -2.81 -16.91 21.99
CA ALA A 146 -2.09 -17.62 20.94
C ALA A 146 -1.46 -16.65 19.93
N ILE A 147 -2.17 -15.56 19.60
CA ILE A 147 -1.67 -14.49 18.72
C ILE A 147 -0.52 -13.75 19.40
N GLU A 148 -0.65 -13.40 20.67
CA GLU A 148 0.39 -12.73 21.44
C GLU A 148 1.68 -13.57 21.47
N THR A 149 1.57 -14.90 21.69
CA THR A 149 2.70 -15.81 21.61
C THR A 149 3.36 -15.82 20.23
N LYS A 150 2.58 -15.79 19.15
CA LYS A 150 3.13 -15.70 17.79
C LYS A 150 3.91 -14.40 17.55
N PHE A 151 3.40 -13.27 18.02
CA PHE A 151 4.12 -11.99 17.93
C PHE A 151 5.41 -12.00 18.73
N GLN A 152 5.40 -12.54 19.94
CA GLN A 152 6.59 -12.67 20.77
C GLN A 152 7.65 -13.54 20.11
N ASN A 153 7.29 -14.73 19.62
CA ASN A 153 8.21 -15.64 18.92
C ASN A 153 8.80 -14.95 17.68
N LYS A 154 7.96 -14.27 16.88
CA LYS A 154 8.40 -13.56 15.69
C LYS A 154 9.37 -12.41 16.01
N LEU A 155 9.12 -11.68 17.09
CA LEU A 155 10.02 -10.63 17.55
C LEU A 155 11.38 -11.21 17.97
N TRP A 156 11.38 -12.34 18.69
CA TRP A 156 12.62 -13.03 19.05
C TRP A 156 13.41 -13.50 17.84
N ASP A 157 12.75 -14.06 16.82
CA ASP A 157 13.40 -14.46 15.56
C ASP A 157 14.06 -13.26 14.86
N ILE A 158 13.37 -12.11 14.81
CA ILE A 158 13.91 -10.88 14.23
C ILE A 158 15.11 -10.37 15.03
N ILE A 159 15.03 -10.34 16.36
CA ILE A 159 16.13 -9.89 17.23
C ILE A 159 17.33 -10.84 17.11
N ALA A 160 17.09 -12.14 17.10
CA ALA A 160 18.15 -13.14 16.96
C ALA A 160 18.88 -13.05 15.60
N ASN A 161 18.18 -12.59 14.55
CA ASN A 161 18.76 -12.41 13.22
C ASN A 161 18.57 -10.99 12.71
N ILE A 162 18.83 -10.00 13.54
CA ILE A 162 18.61 -8.58 13.21
C ILE A 162 19.39 -8.15 11.96
N LYS A 163 20.61 -8.64 11.79
CA LYS A 163 21.42 -8.36 10.60
C LYS A 163 20.73 -8.89 9.33
N GLY A 164 20.25 -10.13 9.34
CA GLY A 164 19.54 -10.70 8.19
C GLY A 164 18.24 -9.96 7.86
N THR A 165 17.52 -9.50 8.88
CA THR A 165 16.33 -8.65 8.66
C THR A 165 16.70 -7.32 8.02
N VAL A 166 17.76 -6.65 8.50
CA VAL A 166 18.25 -5.40 7.93
C VAL A 166 18.75 -5.60 6.49
N ASP A 167 19.54 -6.63 6.24
CA ASP A 167 20.05 -6.95 4.90
C ASP A 167 18.89 -7.24 3.93
N CYS A 168 17.83 -7.91 4.39
CA CYS A 168 16.62 -8.13 3.60
C CYS A 168 15.91 -6.81 3.27
N LEU A 169 15.75 -5.91 4.22
CA LEU A 169 15.13 -4.60 3.99
C LEU A 169 15.94 -3.73 3.03
N ILE A 170 17.28 -3.78 3.13
CA ILE A 170 18.17 -3.11 2.17
C ILE A 170 17.98 -3.72 0.78
N HIS A 171 17.93 -5.06 0.68
CA HIS A 171 17.69 -5.73 -0.60
C HIS A 171 16.33 -5.35 -1.19
N TYR A 172 15.27 -5.34 -0.38
CA TYR A 172 13.95 -4.87 -0.79
C TYR A 172 13.99 -3.45 -1.36
N SER A 173 14.73 -2.55 -0.70
CA SER A 173 14.87 -1.16 -1.15
C SER A 173 15.57 -0.99 -2.50
N GLN A 174 16.38 -1.97 -2.91
CA GLN A 174 17.08 -1.93 -4.19
C GLN A 174 16.16 -2.05 -5.41
N SER A 175 14.91 -2.45 -5.21
CA SER A 175 13.87 -2.50 -6.26
C SER A 175 13.27 -1.13 -6.60
N PHE A 176 13.64 -0.08 -5.87
CA PHE A 176 13.14 1.28 -6.02
C PHE A 176 14.24 2.27 -6.37
N GLN A 177 13.87 3.40 -6.96
CA GLN A 177 14.85 4.42 -7.39
C GLN A 177 15.34 5.28 -6.24
N THR A 178 14.48 5.54 -5.25
CA THR A 178 14.77 6.42 -4.13
C THR A 178 15.21 5.62 -2.90
N ASN A 179 15.71 6.32 -1.89
CA ASN A 179 16.03 5.75 -0.59
C ASN A 179 14.85 5.80 0.40
N HIS A 180 13.68 6.27 -0.04
CA HIS A 180 12.41 6.17 0.66
C HIS A 180 11.60 5.05 0.03
N VAL A 181 11.14 4.11 0.84
CA VAL A 181 10.47 2.89 0.36
C VAL A 181 9.24 2.62 1.21
N LEU A 182 8.10 2.43 0.55
CA LEU A 182 6.87 2.06 1.21
C LEU A 182 6.86 0.56 1.54
N ILE A 183 6.62 0.25 2.81
CA ILE A 183 6.41 -1.11 3.29
C ILE A 183 4.95 -1.23 3.72
N PRO A 184 4.11 -1.96 2.98
CA PRO A 184 2.74 -2.20 3.41
C PRO A 184 2.73 -3.11 4.64
N ALA A 185 2.00 -2.73 5.67
CA ALA A 185 1.86 -3.53 6.89
C ALA A 185 0.38 -3.90 7.07
N GLY A 186 -0.09 -4.86 6.31
CA GLY A 186 -1.45 -5.34 6.31
C GLY A 186 -1.58 -6.61 5.49
N MET A 187 -2.72 -7.28 5.59
CA MET A 187 -3.13 -8.41 4.76
C MET A 187 -4.56 -8.80 5.15
N ASP A 188 -5.13 -9.78 4.46
CA ASP A 188 -6.43 -10.36 4.80
C ASP A 188 -6.48 -10.80 6.25
N PHE A 189 -7.56 -10.41 6.93
CA PHE A 189 -7.82 -10.74 8.34
C PHE A 189 -6.72 -10.31 9.33
N ALA A 190 -5.75 -9.51 8.90
CA ALA A 190 -4.75 -8.94 9.80
C ALA A 190 -5.37 -7.85 10.70
N TYR A 191 -4.68 -7.53 11.78
CA TYR A 191 -5.06 -6.47 12.72
C TYR A 191 -6.35 -6.74 13.51
N MET A 192 -6.78 -7.98 13.65
CA MET A 192 -7.89 -8.36 14.53
C MET A 192 -7.64 -7.89 15.98
N PHE A 193 -6.40 -7.99 16.44
CA PHE A 193 -5.91 -7.39 17.68
C PHE A 193 -4.89 -6.30 17.35
N ALA A 194 -5.40 -5.16 16.92
CA ALA A 194 -4.59 -4.06 16.41
C ALA A 194 -3.51 -3.59 17.40
N ASP A 195 -3.82 -3.57 18.69
CA ASP A 195 -2.87 -3.22 19.74
C ASP A 195 -1.63 -4.12 19.77
N LEU A 196 -1.79 -5.42 19.52
CA LEU A 196 -0.66 -6.36 19.44
C LEU A 196 0.18 -6.12 18.17
N ASN A 197 -0.48 -5.84 17.05
CA ASN A 197 0.19 -5.52 15.80
C ASN A 197 1.03 -4.24 15.93
N TYR A 198 0.46 -3.16 16.47
CA TYR A 198 1.18 -1.91 16.67
C TYR A 198 2.34 -2.07 17.65
N LYS A 199 2.11 -2.76 18.79
CA LYS A 199 3.19 -3.05 19.73
C LYS A 199 4.33 -3.81 19.08
N PHE A 200 4.03 -4.85 18.32
CA PHE A 200 5.05 -5.62 17.58
C PHE A 200 5.85 -4.74 16.62
N LEU A 201 5.19 -3.89 15.82
CA LEU A 201 5.88 -2.99 14.90
C LEU A 201 6.77 -1.99 15.65
N GLU A 202 6.32 -1.44 16.77
CA GLU A 202 7.12 -0.54 17.60
C GLU A 202 8.36 -1.24 18.19
N ASP A 203 8.20 -2.47 18.68
CA ASP A 203 9.31 -3.28 19.20
C ASP A 203 10.33 -3.58 18.07
N VAL A 204 9.85 -3.87 16.84
CA VAL A 204 10.71 -4.04 15.65
C VAL A 204 11.42 -2.73 15.29
N PHE A 205 10.74 -1.59 15.32
CA PHE A 205 11.36 -0.27 15.03
C PHE A 205 12.49 0.01 16.01
N GLN A 206 12.31 -0.31 17.29
CA GLN A 206 13.35 -0.16 18.31
C GLN A 206 14.52 -1.13 18.06
N ALA A 207 14.23 -2.40 17.74
CA ALA A 207 15.26 -3.39 17.48
C ALA A 207 16.12 -3.03 16.25
N VAL A 208 15.48 -2.60 15.16
CA VAL A 208 16.16 -2.17 13.94
C VAL A 208 16.91 -0.85 14.13
N GLY A 209 16.33 0.13 14.84
CA GLY A 209 16.93 1.45 15.03
C GLY A 209 17.98 1.55 16.14
N GLY A 210 17.99 0.62 17.10
CA GLY A 210 18.84 0.66 18.31
C GLY A 210 20.22 0.00 18.17
N GLY A 211 20.45 -0.77 17.10
CA GLY A 211 21.72 -1.49 16.91
C GLY A 211 22.83 -0.63 16.28
N ALA A 212 24.06 -0.80 16.76
CA ALA A 212 25.23 -0.08 16.25
C ALA A 212 25.52 -0.33 14.74
N SER A 213 25.03 -1.47 14.21
CA SER A 213 25.16 -1.86 12.79
C SER A 213 23.97 -1.39 11.93
N THR A 214 22.92 -0.79 12.52
CA THR A 214 21.65 -0.50 11.86
C THR A 214 21.41 0.99 11.56
N LYS A 215 22.43 1.85 11.69
CA LYS A 215 22.35 3.28 11.33
C LYS A 215 21.94 3.55 9.87
N GLN A 216 21.84 2.49 9.06
CA GLN A 216 21.53 2.60 7.62
C GLN A 216 20.02 2.61 7.32
N ILE A 217 19.17 2.19 8.25
CA ILE A 217 17.73 2.11 8.05
C ILE A 217 16.99 2.86 9.16
N ARG A 218 15.97 3.60 8.78
CA ARG A 218 15.02 4.22 9.68
C ARG A 218 13.61 3.77 9.28
N LEU A 219 12.93 3.07 10.17
CA LEU A 219 11.52 2.74 10.04
C LEU A 219 10.65 3.82 10.70
N LYS A 220 9.55 4.18 10.06
CA LYS A 220 8.55 5.10 10.59
C LYS A 220 7.17 4.72 10.04
N TYR A 221 6.11 5.08 10.77
CA TYR A 221 4.78 5.10 10.18
C TYR A 221 4.67 6.21 9.14
N SER A 222 3.89 5.97 8.11
CA SER A 222 3.60 6.93 7.05
C SER A 222 2.21 6.69 6.50
N THR A 223 1.58 7.73 5.99
CA THR A 223 0.45 7.63 5.09
C THR A 223 0.95 7.56 3.64
N VAL A 224 0.06 7.25 2.72
CA VAL A 224 0.38 7.24 1.27
C VAL A 224 0.66 8.65 0.77
N ASP A 225 -0.12 9.65 1.22
CA ASP A 225 0.09 11.08 0.85
C ASP A 225 1.42 11.64 1.38
N GLU A 226 1.93 11.10 2.50
CA GLU A 226 3.26 11.48 3.03
C GLU A 226 4.40 10.79 2.27
N TYR A 227 4.15 9.63 1.70
CA TYR A 227 5.14 8.87 0.94
C TYR A 227 5.39 9.46 -0.45
N ILE A 228 4.32 9.84 -1.17
CA ILE A 228 4.35 10.42 -2.52
C ILE A 228 4.84 11.87 -2.47
#